data_8f4a162366ef8dce95a862e296dde73e
#
_entry.id   8f4a162366ef8dce95a862e296dde73e
#
_cell.length_a   1.000
_cell.length_b   1.000
_cell.length_c   1.000
_cell.angle_alpha   90.00
_cell.angle_beta   90.00
_cell.angle_gamma   90.00
#
_symmetry.space_group_name_H-M   'P 1'
#
loop_
_entity.id
_entity.type
_entity.pdbx_description
1 polymer ?
#
loop_
_entity_poly.entity_id
_entity_poly.type
_entity_poly.pdbx_seq_one_letter_code
_entity_poly.pdbx_strand_id
1 'polypeptide(L)'
;GCRSGVQVTGSHNPKDDNGFKMVLAGRSFHGEQIQALRRRIEARDYAQGEGRVAAMDILPEYRARIARGVTLKRPMKVVVDCGNGIPGASSPGVLRALGCEVVELFTGLERALASPTGDTAATPPVRRVPRRPD
;
A
#
# COMPACT_ATOMS: atom_id res chain seq x y z
N GLY A 1 19.06 -4.29 6.86
CA GLY A 1 17.91 -4.21 5.94
C GLY A 1 18.26 -4.69 4.53
N CYS A 2 17.26 -5.07 3.75
CA CYS A 2 17.46 -5.52 2.36
C CYS A 2 17.84 -4.33 1.46
N ARG A 3 18.77 -4.56 0.54
CA ARG A 3 19.16 -3.57 -0.47
C ARG A 3 18.46 -3.77 -1.81
N SER A 4 17.77 -4.90 -1.97
CA SER A 4 17.01 -5.24 -3.16
C SER A 4 15.60 -5.63 -2.76
N GLY A 5 14.63 -5.35 -3.62
CA GLY A 5 13.23 -5.66 -3.37
C GLY A 5 12.37 -5.52 -4.60
N VAL A 6 11.21 -6.14 -4.54
CA VAL A 6 10.17 -6.03 -5.54
C VAL A 6 8.87 -5.63 -4.85
N GLN A 7 8.28 -4.54 -5.29
CA GLN A 7 6.93 -4.12 -4.90
C GLN A 7 5.96 -4.61 -5.95
N VAL A 8 5.01 -5.44 -5.55
CA VAL A 8 3.88 -5.83 -6.40
C VAL A 8 2.75 -4.84 -6.17
N THR A 9 2.26 -4.20 -7.24
CA THR A 9 1.21 -3.19 -7.15
C THR A 9 0.46 -3.06 -8.47
N GLY A 10 -0.86 -3.12 -8.44
CA GLY A 10 -1.70 -2.80 -9.59
C GLY A 10 -1.75 -1.29 -9.87
N SER A 11 -1.55 -0.45 -8.84
CA SER A 11 -1.66 1.01 -8.92
C SER A 11 -2.94 1.44 -9.64
N HIS A 12 -2.83 2.09 -10.80
CA HIS A 12 -3.94 2.54 -11.66
C HIS A 12 -4.24 1.60 -12.83
N ASN A 13 -3.68 0.41 -12.80
CA ASN A 13 -3.93 -0.60 -13.82
C ASN A 13 -5.35 -1.19 -13.69
N PRO A 14 -5.91 -1.76 -14.77
CA PRO A 14 -7.08 -2.60 -14.70
C PRO A 14 -6.90 -3.72 -13.65
N LYS A 15 -8.01 -4.19 -13.08
CA LYS A 15 -8.00 -5.17 -11.97
C LYS A 15 -7.26 -6.48 -12.29
N ASP A 16 -7.19 -6.83 -13.56
CA ASP A 16 -6.58 -8.07 -14.04
C ASP A 16 -5.06 -7.92 -14.31
N ASP A 17 -4.53 -6.70 -14.18
CA ASP A 17 -3.13 -6.39 -14.41
C ASP A 17 -2.38 -6.14 -13.10
N ASN A 18 -1.18 -6.72 -13.01
CA ASN A 18 -0.24 -6.44 -11.93
C ASN A 18 0.92 -5.57 -12.44
N GLY A 19 1.48 -4.78 -11.54
CA GLY A 19 2.70 -4.02 -11.78
C GLY A 19 3.81 -4.43 -10.82
N PHE A 20 5.05 -4.24 -11.26
CA PHE A 20 6.24 -4.54 -10.45
C PHE A 20 7.15 -3.33 -10.43
N LYS A 21 7.47 -2.84 -9.25
CA LYS A 21 8.52 -1.84 -9.05
C LYS A 21 9.70 -2.52 -8.37
N MET A 22 10.88 -2.43 -8.98
CA MET A 22 12.04 -3.18 -8.55
C MET A 22 13.18 -2.26 -8.13
N VAL A 23 13.87 -2.65 -7.09
CA VAL A 23 15.12 -2.04 -6.63
C VAL A 23 16.17 -3.12 -6.55
N LEU A 24 17.33 -2.90 -7.15
CA LEU A 24 18.47 -3.82 -7.10
C LEU A 24 19.68 -3.09 -6.51
N ALA A 25 20.23 -3.63 -5.44
CA ALA A 25 21.40 -3.06 -4.74
C ALA A 25 21.24 -1.56 -4.38
N GLY A 26 20.03 -1.14 -3.99
CA GLY A 26 19.71 0.23 -3.62
C GLY A 26 19.44 1.17 -4.79
N ARG A 27 19.38 0.68 -6.02
CA ARG A 27 19.08 1.48 -7.23
C ARG A 27 17.77 1.03 -7.86
N SER A 28 16.98 1.98 -8.34
CA SER A 28 15.77 1.68 -9.11
C SER A 28 16.12 0.93 -10.39
N PHE A 29 15.34 -0.12 -10.65
CA PHE A 29 15.51 -0.97 -11.83
C PHE A 29 14.57 -0.43 -12.92
N HIS A 30 15.14 0.05 -14.03
CA HIS A 30 14.38 0.73 -15.08
C HIS A 30 15.06 0.63 -16.45
N GLY A 31 14.34 1.08 -17.50
CA GLY A 31 14.87 1.22 -18.86
C GLY A 31 15.42 -0.11 -19.41
N GLU A 32 16.65 -0.09 -19.89
CA GLU A 32 17.32 -1.25 -20.51
C GLU A 32 17.45 -2.44 -19.55
N GLN A 33 17.53 -2.21 -18.25
CA GLN A 33 17.56 -3.30 -17.26
C GLN A 33 16.27 -4.12 -17.29
N ILE A 34 15.10 -3.47 -17.44
CA ILE A 34 13.82 -4.16 -17.58
C ILE A 34 13.79 -4.94 -18.90
N GLN A 35 14.32 -4.36 -20.00
CA GLN A 35 14.38 -5.05 -21.29
C GLN A 35 15.31 -6.27 -21.23
N ALA A 36 16.42 -6.15 -20.51
CA ALA A 36 17.33 -7.28 -20.28
C ALA A 36 16.65 -8.40 -19.48
N LEU A 37 15.87 -8.04 -18.45
CA LEU A 37 15.08 -9.01 -17.68
C LEU A 37 14.04 -9.70 -18.57
N ARG A 38 13.35 -8.96 -19.41
CA ARG A 38 12.38 -9.49 -20.38
C ARG A 38 13.04 -10.54 -21.28
N ARG A 39 14.18 -10.20 -21.90
CA ARG A 39 14.93 -11.14 -22.77
C ARG A 39 15.32 -12.43 -22.05
N ARG A 40 15.74 -12.34 -20.77
CA ARG A 40 16.05 -13.51 -19.96
C ARG A 40 14.82 -14.38 -19.69
N ILE A 41 13.68 -13.75 -19.41
CA ILE A 41 12.41 -14.46 -19.20
C ILE A 41 11.98 -15.19 -20.49
N GLU A 42 12.02 -14.50 -21.62
CA GLU A 42 11.71 -15.06 -22.94
C GLU A 42 12.63 -16.24 -23.31
N ALA A 43 13.91 -16.12 -23.00
CA ALA A 43 14.92 -17.17 -23.22
C ALA A 43 14.88 -18.28 -22.15
N ARG A 44 14.05 -18.16 -21.09
CA ARG A 44 14.04 -19.06 -19.92
C ARG A 44 15.42 -19.19 -19.25
N ASP A 45 16.23 -18.14 -19.32
CA ASP A 45 17.57 -18.08 -18.69
C ASP A 45 17.42 -17.76 -17.20
N TYR A 46 17.15 -18.79 -16.41
CA TYR A 46 16.98 -18.68 -14.96
C TYR A 46 18.16 -19.29 -14.23
N ALA A 47 18.64 -18.58 -13.20
CA ALA A 47 19.59 -19.16 -12.26
C ALA A 47 18.96 -20.34 -11.51
N GLN A 48 19.72 -21.42 -11.37
CA GLN A 48 19.34 -22.58 -10.57
C GLN A 48 20.01 -22.52 -9.20
N GLY A 49 19.34 -22.97 -8.17
CA GLY A 49 19.91 -22.99 -6.82
C GLY A 49 18.88 -23.26 -5.75
N GLU A 50 19.36 -23.53 -4.55
CA GLU A 50 18.52 -23.62 -3.36
C GLU A 50 18.34 -22.26 -2.73
N GLY A 51 17.14 -21.98 -2.24
CA GLY A 51 16.78 -20.72 -1.58
C GLY A 51 15.83 -20.94 -0.42
N ARG A 52 15.68 -19.91 0.41
CA ARG A 52 14.69 -19.88 1.49
C ARG A 52 13.74 -18.73 1.31
N VAL A 53 12.47 -18.97 1.59
CA VAL A 53 11.43 -17.94 1.68
C VAL A 53 11.01 -17.82 3.14
N ALA A 54 10.98 -16.60 3.65
CA ALA A 54 10.45 -16.27 4.95
C ALA A 54 9.41 -15.16 4.83
N ALA A 55 8.32 -15.28 5.56
CA ALA A 55 7.31 -14.24 5.67
C ALA A 55 7.55 -13.41 6.93
N MET A 56 7.28 -12.10 6.85
CA MET A 56 7.37 -11.19 7.98
C MET A 56 6.17 -10.25 7.95
N ASP A 57 5.47 -10.11 9.07
CA ASP A 57 4.50 -9.03 9.24
C ASP A 57 5.25 -7.74 9.60
N ILE A 58 5.35 -6.84 8.63
CA ILE A 58 6.05 -5.56 8.76
C ILE A 58 5.16 -4.45 9.34
N LEU A 59 3.85 -4.62 9.40
CA LEU A 59 2.92 -3.56 9.81
C LEU A 59 3.16 -3.04 11.22
N PRO A 60 3.43 -3.87 12.23
CA PRO A 60 3.73 -3.38 13.59
C PRO A 60 4.96 -2.47 13.63
N GLU A 61 6.05 -2.89 12.97
CA GLU A 61 7.28 -2.11 12.90
C GLU A 61 7.09 -0.81 12.10
N TYR A 62 6.37 -0.88 10.99
CA TYR A 62 6.02 0.27 10.17
C TYR A 62 5.25 1.33 10.97
N ARG A 63 4.21 0.93 11.70
CA ARG A 63 3.43 1.81 12.59
C ARG A 63 4.31 2.45 13.66
N ALA A 64 5.09 1.64 14.36
CA ALA A 64 6.00 2.10 15.39
C ALA A 64 7.04 3.07 14.85
N ARG A 65 7.58 2.82 13.65
CA ARG A 65 8.56 3.71 12.99
C ARG A 65 7.97 5.09 12.70
N ILE A 66 6.74 5.14 12.21
CA ILE A 66 6.05 6.42 11.94
C ILE A 66 5.75 7.14 13.26
N ALA A 67 5.17 6.43 14.24
CA ALA A 67 4.82 7.01 15.53
C ALA A 67 6.02 7.63 16.26
N ARG A 68 7.21 7.04 16.14
CA ARG A 68 8.44 7.63 16.70
C ARG A 68 8.93 8.87 15.95
N GLY A 69 8.60 9.02 14.68
CA GLY A 69 9.11 10.11 13.84
C GLY A 69 8.17 11.32 13.74
N VAL A 70 6.97 11.23 14.29
CA VAL A 70 5.94 12.28 14.17
C VAL A 70 5.40 12.63 15.55
N THR A 71 5.38 13.91 15.86
CA THR A 71 4.74 14.44 17.08
C THR A 71 3.66 15.43 16.69
N LEU A 72 2.44 15.17 17.11
CA LEU A 72 1.32 16.09 16.88
C LEU A 72 1.33 17.19 17.94
N LYS A 73 1.05 18.43 17.52
CA LYS A 73 0.96 19.57 18.44
C LYS A 73 -0.24 19.48 19.39
N ARG A 74 -1.30 18.76 19.00
CA ARG A 74 -2.52 18.54 19.79
C ARG A 74 -3.23 17.27 19.30
N PRO A 75 -4.04 16.62 20.16
CA PRO A 75 -4.96 15.58 19.72
C PRO A 75 -5.93 16.08 18.67
N MET A 76 -6.25 15.24 17.70
CA MET A 76 -7.18 15.56 16.61
C MET A 76 -8.21 14.44 16.45
N LYS A 77 -9.40 14.80 16.02
CA LYS A 77 -10.39 13.87 15.50
C LYS A 77 -10.27 13.82 13.99
N VAL A 78 -10.00 12.65 13.45
CA VAL A 78 -9.71 12.43 12.04
C VAL A 78 -10.70 11.43 11.46
N VAL A 79 -11.29 11.76 10.33
CA VAL A 79 -12.05 10.81 9.51
C VAL A 79 -11.12 10.27 8.44
N VAL A 80 -10.99 8.96 8.35
CA VAL A 80 -10.14 8.27 7.39
C VAL A 80 -11.00 7.45 6.45
N ASP A 81 -10.97 7.81 5.19
CA ASP A 81 -11.58 7.05 4.11
C ASP A 81 -10.47 6.32 3.33
N CYS A 82 -10.50 5.01 3.34
CA CYS A 82 -9.51 4.17 2.65
C CYS A 82 -10.01 3.59 1.32
N GLY A 83 -11.23 3.94 0.89
CA GLY A 83 -11.81 3.45 -0.35
C GLY A 83 -11.84 1.92 -0.46
N ASN A 84 -11.96 1.21 0.66
CA ASN A 84 -11.82 -0.25 0.76
C ASN A 84 -10.46 -0.81 0.27
N GLY A 85 -9.44 0.04 0.20
CA GLY A 85 -8.11 -0.33 -0.26
C GLY A 85 -7.18 -0.80 0.87
N ILE A 86 -5.98 -1.21 0.47
CA ILE A 86 -4.90 -1.68 1.36
C ILE A 86 -4.58 -0.71 2.53
N PRO A 87 -4.66 0.63 2.38
CA PRO A 87 -4.43 1.55 3.49
C PRO A 87 -5.33 1.33 4.70
N GLY A 88 -6.49 0.71 4.54
CA GLY A 88 -7.38 0.36 5.66
C GLY A 88 -6.71 -0.48 6.74
N ALA A 89 -5.80 -1.37 6.35
CA ALA A 89 -5.05 -2.21 7.29
C ALA A 89 -3.96 -1.44 8.08
N SER A 90 -3.52 -0.27 7.61
CA SER A 90 -2.37 0.44 8.19
C SER A 90 -2.69 1.82 8.71
N SER A 91 -3.35 2.67 7.92
CA SER A 91 -3.52 4.10 8.19
C SER A 91 -4.29 4.42 9.48
N PRO A 92 -5.44 3.77 9.78
CA PRO A 92 -6.14 4.03 11.04
C PRO A 92 -5.28 3.73 12.27
N GLY A 93 -4.54 2.62 12.22
CA GLY A 93 -3.65 2.23 13.32
C GLY A 93 -2.49 3.20 13.53
N VAL A 94 -1.92 3.75 12.46
CA VAL A 94 -0.88 4.80 12.55
C VAL A 94 -1.44 6.06 13.21
N LEU A 95 -2.60 6.54 12.77
CA LEU A 95 -3.19 7.76 13.32
C LEU A 95 -3.57 7.61 14.81
N ARG A 96 -4.09 6.44 15.21
CA ARG A 96 -4.32 6.15 16.64
C ARG A 96 -3.04 6.14 17.45
N ALA A 97 -1.96 5.56 16.91
CA ALA A 97 -0.66 5.56 17.57
C ALA A 97 -0.06 6.97 17.74
N LEU A 98 -0.48 7.93 16.90
CA LEU A 98 -0.14 9.35 17.03
C LEU A 98 -1.06 10.11 17.99
N GLY A 99 -2.03 9.46 18.63
CA GLY A 99 -2.96 10.08 19.58
C GLY A 99 -4.22 10.69 18.97
N CYS A 100 -4.55 10.35 17.71
CA CYS A 100 -5.79 10.80 17.10
C CYS A 100 -7.01 9.96 17.53
N GLU A 101 -8.16 10.61 17.66
CA GLU A 101 -9.46 9.94 17.61
C GLU A 101 -9.79 9.66 16.16
N VAL A 102 -9.93 8.38 15.77
CA VAL A 102 -10.09 8.00 14.37
C VAL A 102 -11.48 7.44 14.11
N VAL A 103 -12.19 8.07 13.17
CA VAL A 103 -13.42 7.56 12.58
C VAL A 103 -13.07 6.93 11.23
N GLU A 104 -13.38 5.65 11.09
CA GLU A 104 -13.03 4.88 9.88
C GLU A 104 -14.20 4.84 8.89
N LEU A 105 -13.89 5.07 7.62
CA LEU A 105 -14.80 4.88 6.50
C LEU A 105 -14.11 4.01 5.45
N PHE A 106 -14.84 3.01 4.95
CA PHE A 106 -14.38 2.12 3.86
C PHE A 106 -12.98 1.53 4.07
N THR A 107 -12.72 1.03 5.29
CA THR A 107 -11.44 0.43 5.66
C THR A 107 -11.37 -1.08 5.44
N GLY A 108 -12.50 -1.74 5.11
CA GLY A 108 -12.57 -3.19 4.93
C GLY A 108 -12.08 -3.63 3.56
N LEU A 109 -11.02 -4.43 3.52
CA LEU A 109 -10.45 -4.98 2.27
C LEU A 109 -11.41 -5.96 1.54
N GLU A 110 -12.32 -6.60 2.27
CA GLU A 110 -13.20 -7.63 1.72
C GLU A 110 -14.18 -7.12 0.65
N ARG A 111 -14.58 -5.85 0.74
CA ARG A 111 -15.48 -5.26 -0.27
C ARG A 111 -14.80 -4.95 -1.60
N ALA A 112 -13.52 -4.64 -1.59
CA ALA A 112 -12.77 -4.37 -2.82
C ALA A 112 -12.58 -5.63 -3.68
N LEU A 113 -12.51 -6.79 -3.03
CA LEU A 113 -12.40 -8.09 -3.69
C LEU A 113 -13.76 -8.65 -4.11
N ALA A 114 -14.85 -8.21 -3.49
CA ALA A 114 -16.21 -8.71 -3.73
C ALA A 114 -17.01 -7.88 -4.75
N SER A 115 -16.50 -6.75 -5.22
CA SER A 115 -17.20 -5.95 -6.23
C SER A 115 -17.05 -6.57 -7.62
N PRO A 116 -18.15 -7.08 -8.23
CA PRO A 116 -18.09 -7.69 -9.57
C PRO A 116 -17.74 -6.69 -10.67
N THR A 117 -17.82 -5.40 -10.39
CA THR A 117 -17.62 -4.33 -11.37
C THR A 117 -16.22 -3.74 -11.36
N GLY A 118 -15.38 -4.07 -10.37
CA GLY A 118 -14.00 -3.57 -10.30
C GLY A 118 -13.86 -2.04 -10.32
N ASP A 119 -14.96 -1.33 -10.15
CA ASP A 119 -15.00 0.12 -10.24
C ASP A 119 -14.55 0.74 -8.91
N THR A 120 -13.24 0.96 -8.78
CA THR A 120 -12.67 1.77 -7.71
C THR A 120 -12.98 3.26 -7.88
N ALA A 121 -13.62 3.64 -9.00
CA ALA A 121 -14.02 5.01 -9.32
C ALA A 121 -15.39 5.39 -8.74
N ALA A 122 -16.18 4.44 -8.24
CA ALA A 122 -17.40 4.74 -7.51
C ALA A 122 -17.08 5.25 -6.09
N THR A 123 -16.45 6.40 -6.01
CA THR A 123 -16.42 7.17 -4.76
C THR A 123 -17.88 7.51 -4.45
N PRO A 124 -18.50 6.97 -3.39
CA PRO A 124 -19.84 7.38 -3.03
C PRO A 124 -19.83 8.89 -2.79
N PRO A 125 -20.90 9.61 -3.12
CA PRO A 125 -20.94 11.04 -2.96
C PRO A 125 -20.57 11.41 -1.52
N VAL A 126 -19.52 12.20 -1.36
CA VAL A 126 -19.07 12.70 -0.07
C VAL A 126 -20.25 13.43 0.57
N ARG A 127 -20.90 12.81 1.56
CA ARG A 127 -21.90 13.50 2.38
C ARG A 127 -21.18 14.65 3.04
N ARG A 128 -21.48 15.88 2.63
CA ARG A 128 -20.97 17.07 3.31
C ARG A 128 -21.36 16.98 4.79
N VAL A 129 -20.36 16.87 5.65
CA VAL A 129 -20.56 17.04 7.09
C VAL A 129 -21.00 18.49 7.27
N PRO A 130 -22.16 18.78 7.88
CA PRO A 130 -22.57 20.14 8.13
C PRO A 130 -21.49 20.86 8.95
N ARG A 131 -21.07 22.04 8.51
CA ARG A 131 -20.23 22.92 9.34
C ARG A 131 -21.07 23.28 10.59
N ARG A 132 -20.51 23.08 11.78
CA ARG A 132 -21.10 23.68 12.97
C ARG A 132 -21.10 25.19 12.76
N PRO A 133 -22.20 25.89 13.08
CA PRO A 133 -22.17 27.34 13.20
C PRO A 133 -21.21 27.71 14.34
N ASP A 134 -20.51 28.80 14.17
CA ASP A 134 -19.57 29.38 15.15
C ASP A 134 -20.27 29.71 16.47
#